data_06d651e7bf08244d9a55547d19ec5219
#
_entry.id   06d651e7bf08244d9a55547d19ec5219
#
_cell.length_a   1.000
_cell.length_b   1.000
_cell.length_c   1.000
_cell.angle_alpha   90.00
_cell.angle_beta   90.00
_cell.angle_gamma   90.00
#
_symmetry.space_group_name_H-M   'P 1'
#
loop_
_entity.id
_entity.type
_entity.pdbx_description
1 polymer ?
#
loop_
_entity_poly.entity_id
_entity_poly.type
_entity_poly.pdbx_seq_one_letter_code
_entity_poly.pdbx_strand_id
1 'polypeptide(L)'
;LLIDHEPICEVDLNASQASLFSALMGIPMNVGETWEDAYASVVEQLRTQQDPSLLRDKVKQVVVEMIGSGNANRNRPASSTDSLFNTSAASIDQYNEIRIAVLEVFPALHMLNGDYLNFSGFLSFHEANVLTQSLLSLKCKGIVAYGVHDCIIAKQTAAHEVIDTYRNVIEEYVLKHQKLNNLPTLRTSVALGVELGGWRLVKKELGAPLVPEVKSNKNV
;
A
#
# COMPACT_ATOMS: atom_id res chain seq x y z
N LEU A 1 20.10 1.73 -10.60
CA LEU A 1 19.49 1.68 -11.94
C LEU A 1 19.47 3.09 -12.52
N LEU A 2 19.58 3.24 -13.86
CA LEU A 2 19.58 4.53 -14.54
C LEU A 2 18.63 4.48 -15.74
N ILE A 3 17.95 5.59 -16.02
CA ILE A 3 17.22 5.83 -17.28
C ILE A 3 17.88 7.00 -17.95
N ASP A 4 18.40 6.82 -19.18
CA ASP A 4 19.16 7.85 -19.94
C ASP A 4 20.28 8.50 -19.11
N HIS A 5 21.05 7.69 -18.38
CA HIS A 5 22.14 8.12 -17.49
C HIS A 5 21.71 8.92 -16.24
N GLU A 6 20.42 9.06 -15.96
CA GLU A 6 19.90 9.71 -14.76
C GLU A 6 19.46 8.67 -13.71
N PRO A 7 19.61 8.97 -12.41
CA PRO A 7 19.04 8.15 -11.33
C PRO A 7 17.54 8.00 -11.49
N ILE A 8 17.01 6.88 -11.00
CA ILE A 8 15.57 6.61 -11.01
C ILE A 8 14.92 6.98 -9.67
N CYS A 9 13.60 7.19 -9.72
CA CYS A 9 12.70 7.11 -8.59
C CYS A 9 11.74 5.92 -8.76
N GLU A 10 11.32 5.37 -7.66
CA GLU A 10 10.22 4.42 -7.57
C GLU A 10 9.10 5.07 -6.76
N VAL A 11 7.90 5.13 -7.33
CA VAL A 11 6.70 5.66 -6.67
C VAL A 11 5.75 4.49 -6.48
N ASP A 12 5.50 4.15 -5.23
CA ASP A 12 4.78 2.95 -4.80
C ASP A 12 3.51 3.33 -4.02
N LEU A 13 2.50 2.47 -4.07
CA LEU A 13 1.26 2.61 -3.31
C LEU A 13 1.34 1.81 -2.02
N ASN A 14 1.36 2.49 -0.87
CA ASN A 14 1.45 1.83 0.43
C ASN A 14 0.21 0.97 0.72
N ALA A 15 0.44 -0.29 1.16
CA ALA A 15 -0.60 -1.28 1.41
C ALA A 15 -1.62 -1.34 0.25
N SER A 16 -1.13 -1.38 -1.01
CA SER A 16 -1.85 -1.04 -2.24
C SER A 16 -3.24 -1.67 -2.32
N GLN A 17 -3.36 -2.99 -2.18
CA GLN A 17 -4.64 -3.69 -2.31
C GLN A 17 -5.63 -3.33 -1.20
N ALA A 18 -5.18 -3.21 0.05
CA ALA A 18 -6.05 -2.85 1.17
C ALA A 18 -6.50 -1.38 1.08
N SER A 19 -5.58 -0.48 0.72
CA SER A 19 -5.86 0.94 0.52
C SER A 19 -6.80 1.18 -0.66
N LEU A 20 -6.53 0.53 -1.79
CA LEU A 20 -7.37 0.61 -2.98
C LEU A 20 -8.76 0.03 -2.72
N PHE A 21 -8.86 -1.09 -2.02
CA PHE A 21 -10.15 -1.68 -1.65
C PHE A 21 -10.97 -0.75 -0.76
N SER A 22 -10.35 -0.20 0.29
CA SER A 22 -10.99 0.79 1.17
C SER A 22 -11.52 1.99 0.37
N ALA A 23 -10.70 2.50 -0.55
CA ALA A 23 -11.06 3.60 -1.43
C ALA A 23 -12.21 3.25 -2.37
N LEU A 24 -12.15 2.11 -3.05
CA LEU A 24 -13.20 1.65 -3.97
C LEU A 24 -14.55 1.46 -3.28
N MET A 25 -14.54 0.97 -2.03
CA MET A 25 -15.76 0.77 -1.23
C MET A 25 -16.27 2.04 -0.56
N GLY A 26 -15.53 3.14 -0.60
CA GLY A 26 -15.91 4.36 0.11
C GLY A 26 -15.89 4.19 1.64
N ILE A 27 -15.04 3.30 2.15
CA ILE A 27 -14.88 3.03 3.59
C ILE A 27 -13.49 3.53 4.01
N PRO A 28 -13.39 4.56 4.85
CA PRO A 28 -12.10 5.11 5.25
C PRO A 28 -11.29 4.10 6.07
N MET A 29 -9.97 4.18 5.95
CA MET A 29 -9.07 3.49 6.87
C MET A 29 -8.96 4.29 8.17
N ASN A 30 -8.88 3.59 9.29
CA ASN A 30 -8.66 4.19 10.61
C ASN A 30 -7.15 4.25 10.90
N VAL A 31 -6.43 5.04 10.12
CA VAL A 31 -4.99 5.27 10.29
C VAL A 31 -4.77 6.47 11.20
N GLY A 32 -3.84 6.32 12.16
CA GLY A 32 -3.45 7.39 13.07
C GLY A 32 -2.48 8.39 12.42
N GLU A 33 -1.55 8.90 13.20
CA GLU A 33 -0.50 9.83 12.74
C GLU A 33 0.46 9.18 11.72
N THR A 34 0.50 7.85 11.68
CA THR A 34 1.33 7.04 10.77
C THR A 34 0.58 6.64 9.49
N TRP A 35 -0.38 7.44 9.05
CA TRP A 35 -1.19 7.17 7.85
C TRP A 35 -0.37 6.87 6.58
N GLU A 36 0.89 7.30 6.52
CA GLU A 36 1.82 7.02 5.43
C GLU A 36 2.23 5.54 5.36
N ASP A 37 2.13 4.82 6.48
CA ASP A 37 2.29 3.36 6.55
C ASP A 37 1.15 2.75 7.36
N ALA A 38 0.10 2.35 6.68
CA ALA A 38 -1.08 1.77 7.31
C ALA A 38 -0.76 0.47 8.11
N TYR A 39 0.30 -0.25 7.76
CA TYR A 39 0.75 -1.39 8.55
C TYR A 39 1.38 -0.96 9.87
N ALA A 40 2.09 0.18 9.90
CA ALA A 40 2.63 0.74 11.14
C ALA A 40 1.50 1.15 12.08
N SER A 41 0.38 1.70 11.57
CA SER A 41 -0.80 1.99 12.39
C SER A 41 -1.36 0.75 13.08
N VAL A 42 -1.34 -0.42 12.41
CA VAL A 42 -1.73 -1.69 13.05
C VAL A 42 -0.73 -2.10 14.14
N VAL A 43 0.57 -1.97 13.87
CA VAL A 43 1.64 -2.28 14.84
C VAL A 43 1.51 -1.43 16.12
N GLU A 44 1.20 -0.16 15.98
CA GLU A 44 1.00 0.75 17.13
C GLU A 44 -0.17 0.32 18.03
N GLN A 45 -1.24 -0.22 17.46
CA GLN A 45 -2.39 -0.71 18.22
C GLN A 45 -2.07 -1.97 19.05
N LEU A 46 -1.16 -2.81 18.55
CA LEU A 46 -0.84 -4.10 19.19
C LEU A 46 -0.07 -3.98 20.52
N ARG A 47 0.49 -2.82 20.85
CA ARG A 47 1.17 -2.50 22.14
C ARG A 47 2.08 -3.62 22.66
N THR A 48 2.76 -4.34 21.79
CA THR A 48 3.64 -5.46 22.13
C THR A 48 5.09 -5.00 22.23
N GLN A 49 5.92 -5.78 22.98
CA GLN A 49 7.37 -5.56 23.07
C GLN A 49 8.17 -6.23 21.95
N GLN A 50 7.51 -6.80 20.95
CA GLN A 50 8.18 -7.41 19.81
C GLN A 50 8.86 -6.36 18.92
N ASP A 51 9.86 -6.81 18.16
CA ASP A 51 10.50 -6.00 17.12
C ASP A 51 9.45 -5.45 16.16
N PRO A 52 9.31 -4.13 16.03
CA PRO A 52 8.30 -3.51 15.17
C PRO A 52 8.42 -3.93 13.70
N SER A 53 9.65 -4.18 13.20
CA SER A 53 9.88 -4.61 11.82
C SER A 53 9.30 -6.00 11.57
N LEU A 54 9.62 -6.96 12.44
CA LEU A 54 9.07 -8.32 12.34
C LEU A 54 7.55 -8.33 12.51
N LEU A 55 7.04 -7.49 13.41
CA LEU A 55 5.60 -7.38 13.62
C LEU A 55 4.89 -6.78 12.40
N ARG A 56 5.49 -5.78 11.76
CA ARG A 56 4.99 -5.21 10.51
C ARG A 56 4.90 -6.25 9.38
N ASP A 57 5.90 -7.12 9.26
CA ASP A 57 5.89 -8.20 8.26
C ASP A 57 4.76 -9.21 8.55
N LYS A 58 4.52 -9.54 9.82
CA LYS A 58 3.37 -10.37 10.23
C LYS A 58 2.03 -9.71 9.91
N VAL A 59 1.89 -8.41 10.18
CA VAL A 59 0.70 -7.62 9.79
C VAL A 59 0.48 -7.69 8.29
N LYS A 60 1.52 -7.44 7.49
CA LYS A 60 1.45 -7.55 6.03
C LYS A 60 0.99 -8.94 5.59
N GLN A 61 1.54 -10.01 6.20
CA GLN A 61 1.13 -11.38 5.88
C GLN A 61 -0.35 -11.60 6.18
N VAL A 62 -0.87 -11.16 7.34
CA VAL A 62 -2.29 -11.30 7.69
C VAL A 62 -3.19 -10.58 6.68
N VAL A 63 -2.86 -9.35 6.29
CA VAL A 63 -3.62 -8.59 5.28
C VAL A 63 -3.63 -9.33 3.93
N VAL A 64 -2.45 -9.79 3.48
CA VAL A 64 -2.32 -10.53 2.21
C VAL A 64 -3.13 -11.84 2.25
N GLU A 65 -3.14 -12.55 3.37
CA GLU A 65 -3.92 -13.78 3.54
C GLU A 65 -5.44 -13.53 3.54
N MET A 66 -5.90 -12.45 4.18
CA MET A 66 -7.31 -12.05 4.14
C MET A 66 -7.76 -11.74 2.71
N ILE A 67 -6.99 -10.93 2.00
CA ILE A 67 -7.28 -10.53 0.62
C ILE A 67 -7.19 -11.74 -0.31
N GLY A 68 -6.12 -12.52 -0.20
CA GLY A 68 -5.89 -13.69 -1.05
C GLY A 68 -6.97 -14.76 -0.91
N SER A 69 -7.47 -14.95 0.32
CA SER A 69 -8.58 -15.89 0.59
C SER A 69 -9.97 -15.29 0.39
N GLY A 70 -10.09 -13.96 0.25
CA GLY A 70 -11.39 -13.26 0.27
C GLY A 70 -12.13 -13.43 1.60
N ASN A 71 -11.44 -13.72 2.70
CA ASN A 71 -12.04 -14.08 3.98
C ASN A 71 -11.32 -13.45 5.17
N ALA A 72 -11.92 -12.42 5.74
CA ALA A 72 -11.43 -11.74 6.94
C ALA A 72 -11.71 -12.51 8.25
N ASN A 73 -12.58 -13.53 8.23
CA ASN A 73 -12.95 -14.34 9.39
C ASN A 73 -12.03 -15.55 9.60
N ARG A 74 -11.00 -15.68 8.78
CA ARG A 74 -10.02 -16.75 8.92
C ARG A 74 -9.30 -16.61 10.25
N ASN A 75 -9.36 -17.66 11.09
CA ASN A 75 -8.82 -17.67 12.45
C ASN A 75 -7.51 -18.44 12.58
N ARG A 76 -6.89 -18.83 11.46
CA ARG A 76 -5.62 -19.53 11.41
C ARG A 76 -4.80 -19.05 10.20
N PRO A 77 -3.47 -18.95 10.34
CA PRO A 77 -2.60 -18.62 9.22
C PRO A 77 -2.69 -19.67 8.10
N ALA A 78 -2.33 -19.26 6.90
CA ALA A 78 -2.17 -20.21 5.80
C ALA A 78 -1.03 -21.19 6.11
N SER A 79 -1.22 -22.45 5.76
CA SER A 79 -0.16 -23.44 5.84
C SER A 79 0.78 -23.24 4.63
N SER A 80 1.88 -22.51 4.84
CA SER A 80 2.93 -22.34 3.84
C SER A 80 4.31 -22.45 4.54
N THR A 81 5.33 -22.85 3.78
CA THR A 81 6.71 -22.92 4.26
C THR A 81 7.27 -21.54 4.58
N ASP A 82 6.74 -20.49 3.99
CA ASP A 82 7.19 -19.10 4.13
C ASP A 82 6.37 -18.32 5.16
N SER A 83 5.46 -18.98 5.89
CA SER A 83 4.64 -18.34 6.90
C SER A 83 5.46 -17.88 8.10
N LEU A 84 5.27 -16.63 8.52
CA LEU A 84 5.82 -16.07 9.76
C LEU A 84 5.10 -16.60 11.01
N PHE A 85 4.07 -17.41 10.82
CA PHE A 85 3.29 -18.06 11.86
C PHE A 85 3.47 -19.57 11.77
N ASN A 86 3.44 -20.24 12.92
CA ASN A 86 3.46 -21.69 13.02
C ASN A 86 2.13 -22.22 13.58
N THR A 87 2.02 -23.52 13.75
CA THR A 87 0.80 -24.19 14.23
C THR A 87 0.63 -24.21 15.75
N SER A 88 1.53 -23.59 16.53
CA SER A 88 1.40 -23.51 17.98
C SER A 88 0.21 -22.64 18.39
N ALA A 89 -0.39 -22.93 19.54
CA ALA A 89 -1.50 -22.14 20.07
C ALA A 89 -1.12 -20.65 20.20
N ALA A 90 0.06 -20.35 20.76
CA ALA A 90 0.53 -18.98 20.93
C ALA A 90 0.69 -18.24 19.60
N SER A 91 1.12 -18.92 18.53
CA SER A 91 1.24 -18.31 17.19
C SER A 91 -0.14 -18.08 16.55
N ILE A 92 -1.11 -18.96 16.79
CA ILE A 92 -2.50 -18.80 16.34
C ILE A 92 -3.16 -17.65 17.10
N ASP A 93 -2.93 -17.53 18.40
CA ASP A 93 -3.45 -16.43 19.21
C ASP A 93 -2.90 -15.09 18.73
N GLN A 94 -1.58 -14.99 18.45
CA GLN A 94 -0.96 -13.82 17.87
C GLN A 94 -1.54 -13.47 16.50
N TYR A 95 -1.76 -14.47 15.64
CA TYR A 95 -2.40 -14.26 14.34
C TYR A 95 -3.79 -13.63 14.50
N ASN A 96 -4.60 -14.12 15.43
CA ASN A 96 -5.92 -13.59 15.69
C ASN A 96 -5.89 -12.18 16.30
N GLU A 97 -4.95 -11.89 17.18
CA GLU A 97 -4.73 -10.54 17.72
C GLU A 97 -4.40 -9.54 16.61
N ILE A 98 -3.45 -9.88 15.74
CA ILE A 98 -3.11 -9.06 14.58
C ILE A 98 -4.30 -8.91 13.63
N ARG A 99 -5.05 -9.99 13.38
CA ARG A 99 -6.24 -9.96 12.53
C ARG A 99 -7.28 -8.95 13.02
N ILE A 100 -7.54 -8.92 14.33
CA ILE A 100 -8.48 -7.97 14.92
C ILE A 100 -7.99 -6.53 14.72
N ALA A 101 -6.72 -6.25 15.03
CA ALA A 101 -6.13 -4.93 14.83
C ALA A 101 -6.12 -4.51 13.34
N VAL A 102 -5.88 -5.45 12.42
CA VAL A 102 -6.00 -5.20 10.97
C VAL A 102 -7.40 -4.76 10.60
N LEU A 103 -8.45 -5.42 11.12
CA LEU A 103 -9.84 -5.08 10.82
C LEU A 103 -10.27 -3.72 11.42
N GLU A 104 -9.63 -3.29 12.51
CA GLU A 104 -9.85 -1.96 13.06
C GLU A 104 -9.24 -0.87 12.19
N VAL A 105 -8.03 -1.10 11.62
CA VAL A 105 -7.36 -0.14 10.73
C VAL A 105 -7.95 -0.17 9.32
N PHE A 106 -8.34 -1.33 8.83
CA PHE A 106 -8.92 -1.54 7.49
C PHE A 106 -10.36 -2.04 7.56
N PRO A 107 -11.34 -1.22 7.96
CA PRO A 107 -12.74 -1.67 8.15
C PRO A 107 -13.38 -2.26 6.90
N ALA A 108 -12.95 -1.84 5.72
CA ALA A 108 -13.43 -2.40 4.45
C ALA A 108 -13.22 -3.92 4.35
N LEU A 109 -12.15 -4.46 4.99
CA LEU A 109 -11.88 -5.89 4.98
C LEU A 109 -12.96 -6.73 5.68
N HIS A 110 -13.79 -6.14 6.55
CA HIS A 110 -14.95 -6.85 7.12
C HIS A 110 -15.95 -7.35 6.06
N MET A 111 -15.93 -6.77 4.86
CA MET A 111 -16.77 -7.22 3.76
C MET A 111 -16.33 -8.58 3.18
N LEU A 112 -15.12 -9.03 3.49
CA LEU A 112 -14.56 -10.30 3.01
C LEU A 112 -15.08 -11.45 3.89
N ASN A 113 -16.13 -12.12 3.45
CA ASN A 113 -16.83 -13.18 4.17
C ASN A 113 -16.55 -14.60 3.65
N GLY A 114 -15.65 -14.74 2.67
CA GLY A 114 -15.32 -16.01 2.04
C GLY A 114 -16.16 -16.36 0.81
N ASP A 115 -17.14 -15.53 0.44
CA ASP A 115 -18.02 -15.78 -0.71
C ASP A 115 -17.38 -15.30 -2.05
N TYR A 116 -16.28 -14.57 -1.96
CA TYR A 116 -15.61 -14.02 -3.12
C TYR A 116 -14.61 -15.00 -3.73
N LEU A 117 -14.96 -15.59 -4.86
CA LEU A 117 -14.00 -16.35 -5.67
C LEU A 117 -13.01 -15.36 -6.31
N ASN A 118 -11.70 -15.58 -6.08
CA ASN A 118 -10.63 -14.78 -6.69
C ASN A 118 -10.67 -13.27 -6.39
N PHE A 119 -10.88 -12.90 -5.12
CA PHE A 119 -10.90 -11.50 -4.71
C PHE A 119 -9.56 -10.78 -4.98
N SER A 120 -8.44 -11.47 -4.80
CA SER A 120 -7.11 -10.94 -5.17
C SER A 120 -7.05 -10.56 -6.65
N GLY A 121 -7.62 -11.38 -7.55
CA GLY A 121 -7.71 -11.05 -8.98
C GLY A 121 -8.57 -9.81 -9.27
N PHE A 122 -9.65 -9.62 -8.52
CA PHE A 122 -10.45 -8.39 -8.60
C PHE A 122 -9.61 -7.15 -8.25
N LEU A 123 -8.86 -7.18 -7.16
CA LEU A 123 -8.01 -6.06 -6.76
C LEU A 123 -6.86 -5.84 -7.74
N SER A 124 -6.20 -6.90 -8.19
CA SER A 124 -5.14 -6.82 -9.20
C SER A 124 -5.64 -6.20 -10.52
N PHE A 125 -6.89 -6.46 -10.90
CA PHE A 125 -7.50 -5.80 -12.06
C PHE A 125 -7.62 -4.29 -11.85
N HIS A 126 -8.03 -3.84 -10.68
CA HIS A 126 -8.13 -2.41 -10.37
C HIS A 126 -6.76 -1.74 -10.29
N GLU A 127 -5.77 -2.38 -9.66
CA GLU A 127 -4.38 -1.92 -9.63
C GLU A 127 -3.81 -1.75 -11.05
N ALA A 128 -3.98 -2.76 -11.89
CA ALA A 128 -3.51 -2.72 -13.28
C ALA A 128 -4.17 -1.60 -14.10
N ASN A 129 -5.46 -1.32 -13.88
CA ASN A 129 -6.15 -0.21 -14.55
C ASN A 129 -5.60 1.15 -14.10
N VAL A 130 -5.42 1.36 -12.80
CA VAL A 130 -4.85 2.59 -12.26
C VAL A 130 -3.43 2.79 -12.79
N LEU A 131 -2.60 1.76 -12.72
CA LEU A 131 -1.22 1.81 -13.22
C LEU A 131 -1.18 2.13 -14.73
N THR A 132 -1.99 1.45 -15.53
CA THR A 132 -2.04 1.66 -16.99
C THR A 132 -2.46 3.09 -17.33
N GLN A 133 -3.49 3.62 -16.69
CA GLN A 133 -3.94 5.00 -16.90
C GLN A 133 -2.87 6.01 -16.49
N SER A 134 -2.14 5.75 -15.40
CA SER A 134 -1.04 6.59 -14.95
C SER A 134 0.11 6.61 -15.96
N LEU A 135 0.52 5.45 -16.47
CA LEU A 135 1.57 5.35 -17.49
C LEU A 135 1.17 6.05 -18.79
N LEU A 136 -0.10 5.93 -19.22
CA LEU A 136 -0.61 6.64 -20.39
C LEU A 136 -0.61 8.16 -20.17
N SER A 137 -1.01 8.62 -19.00
CA SER A 137 -0.98 10.06 -18.64
C SER A 137 0.45 10.60 -18.63
N LEU A 138 1.41 9.86 -18.06
CA LEU A 138 2.83 10.22 -18.06
C LEU A 138 3.40 10.26 -19.49
N LYS A 139 3.03 9.27 -20.32
CA LYS A 139 3.40 9.25 -21.73
C LYS A 139 2.92 10.50 -22.49
N CYS A 140 1.67 10.92 -22.25
CA CYS A 140 1.12 12.14 -22.84
C CYS A 140 1.88 13.42 -22.43
N LYS A 141 2.53 13.40 -21.26
CA LYS A 141 3.40 14.46 -20.76
C LYS A 141 4.86 14.33 -21.23
N GLY A 142 5.17 13.33 -22.07
CA GLY A 142 6.53 13.07 -22.55
C GLY A 142 7.45 12.43 -21.51
N ILE A 143 6.91 11.89 -20.42
CA ILE A 143 7.69 11.26 -19.35
C ILE A 143 7.79 9.77 -19.62
N VAL A 144 9.03 9.26 -19.71
CA VAL A 144 9.32 7.83 -19.81
C VAL A 144 9.18 7.21 -18.42
N ALA A 145 8.25 6.27 -18.29
CA ALA A 145 7.98 5.55 -17.04
C ALA A 145 7.68 4.08 -17.29
N TYR A 146 8.00 3.24 -16.33
CA TYR A 146 7.75 1.80 -16.35
C TYR A 146 6.91 1.40 -15.15
N GLY A 147 5.96 0.50 -15.36
CA GLY A 147 5.15 -0.06 -14.28
C GLY A 147 5.68 -1.42 -13.83
N VAL A 148 5.77 -1.62 -12.52
CA VAL A 148 6.10 -2.92 -11.91
C VAL A 148 5.13 -3.14 -10.75
N HIS A 149 4.19 -4.06 -10.91
CA HIS A 149 3.10 -4.29 -9.95
C HIS A 149 2.29 -3.00 -9.69
N ASP A 150 2.38 -2.44 -8.50
CA ASP A 150 1.75 -1.20 -8.03
C ASP A 150 2.71 0.00 -8.00
N CYS A 151 3.92 -0.17 -8.56
CA CYS A 151 4.99 0.81 -8.56
C CYS A 151 5.21 1.43 -9.95
N ILE A 152 5.53 2.72 -9.98
CA ILE A 152 5.98 3.45 -11.18
C ILE A 152 7.45 3.80 -11.02
N ILE A 153 8.26 3.35 -11.98
CA ILE A 153 9.69 3.66 -12.07
C ILE A 153 9.89 4.72 -13.17
N ALA A 154 10.53 5.83 -12.83
CA ALA A 154 10.82 6.91 -13.76
C ALA A 154 12.17 7.57 -13.42
N LYS A 155 12.60 8.57 -14.20
CA LYS A 155 13.74 9.40 -13.83
C LYS A 155 13.48 10.16 -12.54
N GLN A 156 14.48 10.30 -11.69
CA GLN A 156 14.37 11.04 -10.43
C GLN A 156 13.93 12.49 -10.63
N THR A 157 14.35 13.12 -11.72
CA THR A 157 13.97 14.49 -12.10
C THR A 157 12.46 14.62 -12.38
N ALA A 158 11.77 13.53 -12.73
CA ALA A 158 10.32 13.49 -12.96
C ALA A 158 9.50 13.07 -11.72
N ALA A 159 10.12 12.82 -10.56
CA ALA A 159 9.47 12.23 -9.41
C ALA A 159 8.18 12.96 -8.97
N HIS A 160 8.20 14.30 -8.92
CA HIS A 160 7.02 15.10 -8.55
C HIS A 160 5.86 14.89 -9.52
N GLU A 161 6.16 14.95 -10.81
CA GLU A 161 5.12 14.77 -11.84
C GLU A 161 4.54 13.36 -11.84
N VAL A 162 5.37 12.35 -11.53
CA VAL A 162 4.93 10.96 -11.37
C VAL A 162 4.00 10.82 -10.16
N ILE A 163 4.39 11.39 -9.01
CA ILE A 163 3.59 11.38 -7.78
C ILE A 163 2.22 12.03 -8.02
N ASP A 164 2.21 13.25 -8.59
CA ASP A 164 0.99 13.99 -8.83
C ASP A 164 0.08 13.29 -9.85
N THR A 165 0.69 12.75 -10.92
CA THR A 165 -0.07 12.01 -11.94
C THR A 165 -0.67 10.74 -11.35
N TYR A 166 0.11 9.96 -10.59
CA TYR A 166 -0.37 8.71 -10.01
C TYR A 166 -1.52 8.97 -9.02
N ARG A 167 -1.36 9.98 -8.15
CA ARG A 167 -2.41 10.38 -7.20
C ARG A 167 -3.69 10.81 -7.90
N ASN A 168 -3.59 11.71 -8.88
CA ASN A 168 -4.76 12.21 -9.60
C ASN A 168 -5.50 11.08 -10.31
N VAL A 169 -4.78 10.15 -10.96
CA VAL A 169 -5.39 8.99 -11.62
C VAL A 169 -6.10 8.08 -10.61
N ILE A 170 -5.50 7.81 -9.45
CA ILE A 170 -6.14 7.02 -8.40
C ILE A 170 -7.44 7.70 -7.96
N GLU A 171 -7.39 8.99 -7.65
CA GLU A 171 -8.56 9.76 -7.19
C GLU A 171 -9.68 9.75 -8.23
N GLU A 172 -9.37 10.04 -9.49
CA GLU A 172 -10.35 10.03 -10.59
C GLU A 172 -10.96 8.64 -10.80
N TYR A 173 -10.12 7.62 -10.80
CA TYR A 173 -10.53 6.22 -10.95
C TYR A 173 -11.49 5.79 -9.85
N VAL A 174 -11.14 6.06 -8.61
CA VAL A 174 -11.94 5.71 -7.43
C VAL A 174 -13.27 6.48 -7.43
N LEU A 175 -13.25 7.79 -7.66
CA LEU A 175 -14.46 8.61 -7.73
C LEU A 175 -15.41 8.12 -8.82
N LYS A 176 -14.88 7.75 -9.98
CA LYS A 176 -15.67 7.16 -11.06
C LYS A 176 -16.30 5.84 -10.63
N HIS A 177 -15.55 4.96 -9.98
CA HIS A 177 -16.05 3.69 -9.49
C HIS A 177 -17.13 3.86 -8.42
N GLN A 178 -16.93 4.75 -7.46
CA GLN A 178 -17.92 5.07 -6.41
C GLN A 178 -19.21 5.58 -6.99
N LYS A 179 -19.16 6.49 -7.97
CA LYS A 179 -20.36 7.00 -8.67
C LYS A 179 -21.11 5.90 -9.41
N LEU A 180 -20.40 5.02 -10.12
CA LEU A 180 -21.03 3.94 -10.89
C LEU A 180 -21.75 2.95 -9.99
N ASN A 181 -21.29 2.76 -8.76
CA ASN A 181 -21.84 1.80 -7.80
C ASN A 181 -22.72 2.44 -6.71
N ASN A 182 -23.03 3.76 -6.82
CA ASN A 182 -23.78 4.51 -5.81
C ASN A 182 -23.18 4.42 -4.39
N LEU A 183 -21.87 4.35 -4.29
CA LEU A 183 -21.15 4.29 -3.04
C LEU A 183 -20.89 5.69 -2.46
N PRO A 184 -20.66 5.84 -1.15
CA PRO A 184 -20.27 7.11 -0.56
C PRO A 184 -19.03 7.67 -1.25
N THR A 185 -19.07 8.95 -1.60
CA THR A 185 -17.93 9.62 -2.23
C THR A 185 -16.94 10.02 -1.14
N LEU A 186 -15.84 9.32 -1.01
CA LEU A 186 -14.72 9.65 -0.13
C LEU A 186 -13.57 10.20 -0.98
N ARG A 187 -12.99 11.32 -0.53
CA ARG A 187 -11.67 11.70 -0.99
C ARG A 187 -10.67 10.69 -0.45
N THR A 188 -10.00 10.00 -1.32
CA THR A 188 -9.02 9.00 -0.97
C THR A 188 -7.72 9.67 -0.53
N SER A 189 -7.35 9.46 0.71
CA SER A 189 -5.97 9.67 1.15
C SER A 189 -5.16 8.42 0.83
N VAL A 190 -4.69 8.31 -0.39
CA VAL A 190 -3.80 7.20 -0.77
C VAL A 190 -2.37 7.64 -0.48
N ALA A 191 -1.69 6.94 0.40
CA ALA A 191 -0.28 7.21 0.71
C ALA A 191 0.61 6.62 -0.39
N LEU A 192 1.40 7.47 -1.03
CA LEU A 192 2.43 7.06 -1.96
C LEU A 192 3.79 7.01 -1.25
N GLY A 193 4.46 5.86 -1.30
CA GLY A 193 5.87 5.74 -0.95
C GLY A 193 6.72 6.18 -2.15
N VAL A 194 7.78 6.92 -1.88
CA VAL A 194 8.74 7.35 -2.93
C VAL A 194 10.14 6.91 -2.55
N GLU A 195 10.79 6.16 -3.43
CA GLU A 195 12.17 5.74 -3.30
C GLU A 195 13.02 6.39 -4.40
N LEU A 196 14.06 7.13 -4.01
CA LEU A 196 14.93 7.87 -4.93
C LEU A 196 16.33 7.25 -4.92
N GLY A 197 16.74 6.63 -6.02
CA GLY A 197 18.12 6.20 -6.25
C GLY A 197 18.72 5.34 -5.12
N GLY A 198 17.91 4.50 -4.46
CA GLY A 198 18.31 3.71 -3.29
C GLY A 198 18.13 4.44 -1.95
N TRP A 199 17.48 5.60 -1.93
CA TRP A 199 17.12 6.36 -0.74
C TRP A 199 15.61 6.37 -0.57
N ARG A 200 15.13 5.88 0.56
CA ARG A 200 13.71 5.93 0.90
C ARG A 200 13.36 7.32 1.44
N LEU A 201 12.60 8.09 0.68
CA LEU A 201 11.96 9.31 1.18
C LEU A 201 10.60 8.95 1.77
N VAL A 202 10.56 8.80 3.08
CA VAL A 202 9.30 8.85 3.81
C VAL A 202 8.95 10.33 3.96
N LYS A 203 7.98 10.83 3.18
CA LYS A 203 7.64 12.24 3.20
C LYS A 203 6.53 12.51 4.19
N LYS A 204 6.83 13.34 5.18
CA LYS A 204 5.88 13.82 6.20
C LYS A 204 4.91 14.88 5.70
N GLU A 205 5.21 15.57 4.59
CA GLU A 205 4.35 16.63 4.05
C GLU A 205 4.45 16.71 2.52
N LEU A 206 3.33 16.61 1.84
CA LEU A 206 3.17 16.93 0.44
C LEU A 206 3.16 18.45 0.26
N GLY A 207 4.32 19.04 0.10
CA GLY A 207 4.50 20.50 -0.05
C GLY A 207 5.93 20.98 0.16
N ALA A 208 6.79 20.20 0.84
CA ALA A 208 8.20 20.57 0.99
C ALA A 208 9.04 20.09 -0.22
N PRO A 209 10.03 20.85 -0.67
CA PRO A 209 10.93 20.43 -1.73
C PRO A 209 11.70 19.17 -1.33
N LEU A 210 11.90 18.25 -2.27
CA LEU A 210 12.72 17.04 -2.10
C LEU A 210 14.19 17.47 -1.91
N VAL A 211 14.62 17.66 -0.67
CA VAL A 211 16.03 17.84 -0.36
C VAL A 211 16.60 16.47 -0.03
N PRO A 212 17.58 15.94 -0.79
CA PRO A 212 18.22 14.68 -0.44
C PRO A 212 18.91 14.84 0.92
N GLU A 213 18.59 13.99 1.89
CA GLU A 213 19.41 13.88 3.11
C GLU A 213 20.80 13.37 2.72
N VAL A 214 21.77 14.25 2.71
CA VAL A 214 23.18 13.90 2.58
C VAL A 214 23.58 13.21 3.89
N LYS A 215 23.65 11.89 3.90
CA LYS A 215 24.34 11.19 4.99
C LYS A 215 25.80 11.65 4.98
N SER A 216 26.17 12.46 5.97
CA SER A 216 27.57 12.74 6.23
C SER A 216 28.26 11.42 6.58
N ASN A 217 29.05 10.89 5.64
CA ASN A 217 30.05 9.88 5.97
C ASN A 217 31.05 10.50 6.95
N LYS A 218 30.80 10.35 8.24
CA LYS A 218 31.86 10.48 9.26
C LYS A 218 32.57 9.14 9.31
N ASN A 219 33.50 8.94 8.38
CA ASN A 219 34.63 8.05 8.55
C ASN A 219 35.87 8.96 8.60
N VAL A 220 36.38 9.20 9.79
CA VAL A 220 37.79 9.42 10.11
C VAL A 220 38.05 8.65 11.38
#